data_84b3ace5ff128fd14448d2f7cca5856d
#
_entry.id   84b3ace5ff128fd14448d2f7cca5856d
#
_cell.length_a   1.000
_cell.length_b   1.000
_cell.length_c   1.000
_cell.angle_alpha   90.00
_cell.angle_beta   90.00
_cell.angle_gamma   90.00
#
_symmetry.space_group_name_H-M   'P 1'
#
loop_
_entity.id
_entity.type
_entity.pdbx_description
1 polymer ?
#
loop_
_entity_poly.entity_id
_entity_poly.type
_entity_poly.pdbx_seq_one_letter_code
_entity_poly.pdbx_strand_id
1 'polypeptide(L)'
;MTKPVILTGIRANNNLTIANLFGALLPMVQMAKEKSGEYQLNMFIPDLHSFTTPIDHSQLYGQSLHNARVFYAAGLPFDDENIHIYRQSFVPAHSELTWILDCFTGFGEMGRMIQFKDKSASVGSDRTSVGLFNYPVLMAADILLYGAKYVPVGEDQNQHLEFTRDRKSVV
;
A
#
# COMPACT_ATOMS: atom_id res chain seq x y z
N MET A 1 -19.83 6.96 16.78
CA MET A 1 -18.57 7.54 16.23
C MET A 1 -17.92 6.47 15.38
N THR A 2 -17.42 6.82 14.20
CA THR A 2 -16.65 5.88 13.35
C THR A 2 -15.34 5.54 14.05
N LYS A 3 -14.95 4.26 14.03
CA LYS A 3 -13.66 3.83 14.58
C LYS A 3 -12.51 4.46 13.78
N PRO A 4 -11.38 4.80 14.43
CA PRO A 4 -10.20 5.25 13.70
C PRO A 4 -9.65 4.12 12.83
N VAL A 5 -9.10 4.47 11.65
CA VAL A 5 -8.63 3.50 10.67
C VAL A 5 -7.15 3.20 10.84
N ILE A 6 -6.81 1.93 10.81
CA ILE A 6 -5.45 1.42 10.58
C ILE A 6 -5.40 0.90 9.14
N LEU A 7 -4.46 1.39 8.34
CA LEU A 7 -4.26 0.95 6.95
C LEU A 7 -2.92 0.23 6.82
N THR A 8 -2.94 -0.96 6.28
CA THR A 8 -1.72 -1.70 5.95
C THR A 8 -1.90 -2.53 4.69
N GLY A 9 -0.80 -2.84 4.00
CA GLY A 9 -0.82 -3.66 2.81
C GLY A 9 0.39 -4.57 2.70
N ILE A 10 0.20 -5.71 2.09
CA ILE A 10 1.28 -6.64 1.74
C ILE A 10 1.31 -6.82 0.24
N ARG A 11 2.52 -6.82 -0.33
CA ARG A 11 2.73 -6.91 -1.78
C ARG A 11 1.86 -7.97 -2.44
N ALA A 12 1.30 -7.60 -3.59
CA ALA A 12 0.48 -8.48 -4.40
C ALA A 12 1.29 -9.49 -5.23
N ASN A 13 2.52 -9.14 -5.57
CA ASN A 13 3.42 -9.90 -6.44
C ASN A 13 4.41 -10.74 -5.63
N ASN A 14 4.80 -11.89 -6.18
CA ASN A 14 5.69 -12.89 -5.64
C ASN A 14 5.14 -13.67 -4.43
N ASN A 15 5.73 -14.84 -4.22
CA ASN A 15 5.47 -15.65 -3.04
C ASN A 15 6.00 -14.96 -1.79
N LEU A 16 5.23 -14.99 -0.72
CA LEU A 16 5.65 -14.48 0.56
C LEU A 16 6.82 -15.32 1.10
N THR A 17 7.87 -14.65 1.51
CA THR A 17 9.03 -15.27 2.15
C THR A 17 8.82 -15.45 3.66
N ILE A 18 9.68 -16.24 4.30
CA ILE A 18 9.69 -16.34 5.77
C ILE A 18 9.88 -14.97 6.42
N ALA A 19 10.69 -14.10 5.83
CA ALA A 19 10.86 -12.73 6.32
C ALA A 19 9.55 -11.91 6.24
N ASN A 20 8.77 -12.08 5.17
CA ASN A 20 7.45 -11.44 5.08
C ASN A 20 6.46 -12.02 6.11
N LEU A 21 6.55 -13.34 6.37
CA LEU A 21 5.69 -13.97 7.37
C LEU A 21 5.93 -13.37 8.76
N PHE A 22 7.17 -13.40 9.23
CA PHE A 22 7.49 -12.93 10.59
C PHE A 22 7.55 -11.39 10.71
N GLY A 23 8.04 -10.70 9.67
CA GLY A 23 8.23 -9.26 9.71
C GLY A 23 6.98 -8.43 9.40
N ALA A 24 5.98 -9.02 8.74
CA ALA A 24 4.79 -8.29 8.32
C ALA A 24 3.49 -9.04 8.62
N LEU A 25 3.34 -10.29 8.14
CA LEU A 25 2.05 -10.98 8.19
C LEU A 25 1.61 -11.34 9.61
N LEU A 26 2.47 -11.98 10.40
CA LEU A 26 2.12 -12.35 11.77
C LEU A 26 1.88 -11.14 12.68
N PRO A 27 2.70 -10.07 12.67
CA PRO A 27 2.38 -8.82 13.35
C PRO A 27 1.04 -8.21 12.92
N MET A 28 0.71 -8.27 11.62
CA MET A 28 -0.57 -7.79 11.10
C MET A 28 -1.75 -8.63 11.61
N VAL A 29 -1.62 -9.96 11.63
CA VAL A 29 -2.64 -10.87 12.20
C VAL A 29 -2.84 -10.62 13.69
N GLN A 30 -1.74 -10.45 14.44
CA GLN A 30 -1.82 -10.13 15.86
C GLN A 30 -2.51 -8.78 16.09
N MET A 31 -2.11 -7.75 15.36
CA MET A 31 -2.74 -6.42 15.42
C MET A 31 -4.23 -6.50 15.09
N ALA A 32 -4.62 -7.29 14.09
CA ALA A 32 -6.02 -7.49 13.72
C ALA A 32 -6.83 -8.05 14.90
N LYS A 33 -6.33 -9.12 15.53
CA LYS A 33 -7.00 -9.76 16.66
C LYS A 33 -7.08 -8.88 17.91
N GLU A 34 -6.06 -8.06 18.16
CA GLU A 34 -5.99 -7.21 19.35
C GLU A 34 -6.74 -5.89 19.18
N LYS A 35 -6.84 -5.37 17.96
CA LYS A 35 -7.29 -3.99 17.71
C LYS A 35 -8.64 -3.86 17.02
N SER A 36 -9.23 -4.92 16.46
CA SER A 36 -10.50 -4.82 15.74
C SER A 36 -11.67 -4.33 16.61
N GLY A 37 -11.58 -4.50 17.92
CA GLY A 37 -12.56 -3.94 18.87
C GLY A 37 -12.56 -2.40 18.92
N GLU A 38 -11.40 -1.77 18.72
CA GLU A 38 -11.20 -0.33 18.87
C GLU A 38 -11.02 0.40 17.53
N TYR A 39 -10.52 -0.30 16.51
CA TYR A 39 -10.15 0.25 15.20
C TYR A 39 -10.86 -0.48 14.06
N GLN A 40 -11.04 0.23 12.96
CA GLN A 40 -11.28 -0.37 11.67
C GLN A 40 -9.92 -0.67 11.03
N LEU A 41 -9.71 -1.90 10.57
CA LEU A 41 -8.47 -2.32 9.94
C LEU A 41 -8.70 -2.52 8.45
N ASN A 42 -8.09 -1.68 7.65
CA ASN A 42 -8.09 -1.80 6.19
C ASN A 42 -6.79 -2.49 5.76
N MET A 43 -6.92 -3.72 5.33
CA MET A 43 -5.80 -4.58 4.91
C MET A 43 -5.93 -4.86 3.42
N PHE A 44 -5.06 -4.28 2.60
CA PHE A 44 -5.23 -4.37 1.16
C PHE A 44 -4.05 -5.02 0.45
N ILE A 45 -4.33 -5.54 -0.72
CA ILE A 45 -3.36 -6.09 -1.64
C ILE A 45 -3.07 -5.00 -2.69
N PRO A 46 -1.90 -4.34 -2.62
CA PRO A 46 -1.55 -3.18 -3.45
C PRO A 46 -1.11 -3.60 -4.86
N ASP A 47 -2.04 -4.14 -5.63
CA ASP A 47 -1.76 -4.66 -6.97
C ASP A 47 -1.46 -3.56 -8.00
N LEU A 48 -2.00 -2.34 -7.84
CA LEU A 48 -1.63 -1.22 -8.69
C LEU A 48 -0.17 -0.82 -8.51
N HIS A 49 0.36 -0.86 -7.28
CA HIS A 49 1.79 -0.64 -7.03
C HIS A 49 2.68 -1.69 -7.70
N SER A 50 2.16 -2.90 -7.94
CA SER A 50 2.92 -3.97 -8.59
C SER A 50 3.26 -3.64 -10.05
N PHE A 51 2.49 -2.79 -10.73
CA PHE A 51 2.78 -2.33 -12.08
C PHE A 51 4.01 -1.43 -12.19
N THR A 52 4.52 -0.91 -11.08
CA THR A 52 5.72 -0.05 -11.07
C THR A 52 7.03 -0.83 -11.29
N THR A 53 6.97 -2.14 -11.22
CA THR A 53 8.13 -3.03 -11.42
C THR A 53 7.88 -4.01 -12.55
N PRO A 54 8.94 -4.42 -13.29
CA PRO A 54 8.82 -5.44 -14.33
C PRO A 54 8.44 -6.80 -13.72
N ILE A 55 7.20 -7.22 -13.92
CA ILE A 55 6.67 -8.51 -13.49
C ILE A 55 5.82 -9.11 -14.60
N ASP A 56 5.55 -10.41 -14.54
CA ASP A 56 4.52 -11.02 -15.38
C ASP A 56 3.13 -10.64 -14.84
N HIS A 57 2.54 -9.61 -15.43
CA HIS A 57 1.24 -9.08 -15.01
C HIS A 57 0.10 -10.09 -15.21
N SER A 58 0.26 -11.09 -16.08
CA SER A 58 -0.74 -12.14 -16.27
C SER A 58 -0.94 -12.99 -15.02
N GLN A 59 0.07 -13.08 -14.16
CA GLN A 59 0.04 -13.83 -12.91
C GLN A 59 -0.50 -13.02 -11.72
N LEU A 60 -0.63 -11.70 -11.84
CA LEU A 60 -0.90 -10.80 -10.72
C LEU A 60 -2.22 -11.14 -10.00
N TYR A 61 -3.27 -11.49 -10.74
CA TYR A 61 -4.54 -11.89 -10.14
C TYR A 61 -4.40 -13.19 -9.32
N GLY A 62 -3.77 -14.21 -9.91
CA GLY A 62 -3.53 -15.49 -9.22
C GLY A 62 -2.68 -15.33 -7.98
N GLN A 63 -1.63 -14.52 -8.05
CA GLN A 63 -0.76 -14.21 -6.91
C GLN A 63 -1.50 -13.45 -5.80
N SER A 64 -2.35 -12.50 -6.16
CA SER A 64 -3.18 -11.77 -5.19
C SER A 64 -4.12 -12.72 -4.43
N LEU A 65 -4.77 -13.65 -5.14
CA LEU A 65 -5.61 -14.68 -4.51
C LEU A 65 -4.79 -15.64 -3.64
N HIS A 66 -3.60 -16.03 -4.10
CA HIS A 66 -2.70 -16.87 -3.30
C HIS A 66 -2.33 -16.17 -2.00
N ASN A 67 -1.93 -14.91 -2.05
CA ASN A 67 -1.57 -14.13 -0.87
C ASN A 67 -2.77 -13.98 0.10
N ALA A 68 -3.98 -13.73 -0.41
CA ALA A 68 -5.18 -13.72 0.44
C ALA A 68 -5.40 -15.06 1.17
N ARG A 69 -5.18 -16.20 0.48
CA ARG A 69 -5.25 -17.54 1.11
C ARG A 69 -4.19 -17.72 2.19
N VAL A 70 -2.97 -17.21 1.97
CA VAL A 70 -1.90 -17.24 2.98
C VAL A 70 -2.28 -16.39 4.18
N PHE A 71 -2.91 -15.22 4.00
CA PHE A 71 -3.40 -14.38 5.10
C PHE A 71 -4.45 -15.12 5.92
N TYR A 72 -5.40 -15.79 5.27
CA TYR A 72 -6.38 -16.62 5.94
C TYR A 72 -5.74 -17.78 6.73
N ALA A 73 -4.82 -18.50 6.10
CA ALA A 73 -4.11 -19.60 6.73
C ALA A 73 -3.23 -19.16 7.91
N ALA A 74 -2.72 -17.93 7.89
CA ALA A 74 -1.99 -17.34 9.02
C ALA A 74 -2.91 -16.90 10.17
N GLY A 75 -4.23 -17.01 10.00
CA GLY A 75 -5.23 -16.72 11.02
C GLY A 75 -5.72 -15.28 11.05
N LEU A 76 -5.63 -14.54 9.92
CA LEU A 76 -6.28 -13.25 9.78
C LEU A 76 -7.81 -13.46 9.86
N PRO A 77 -8.54 -12.72 10.71
CA PRO A 77 -9.98 -12.89 10.87
C PRO A 77 -10.75 -12.26 9.67
N PHE A 78 -11.18 -13.09 8.73
CA PHE A 78 -11.91 -12.66 7.54
C PHE A 78 -13.40 -12.41 7.80
N ASP A 79 -13.91 -12.85 8.93
CA ASP A 79 -15.31 -12.76 9.39
C ASP A 79 -15.55 -11.62 10.39
N ASP A 80 -14.51 -10.87 10.78
CA ASP A 80 -14.65 -9.70 11.65
C ASP A 80 -15.12 -8.48 10.83
N GLU A 81 -16.27 -7.90 11.21
CA GLU A 81 -16.87 -6.75 10.54
C GLU A 81 -16.02 -5.48 10.52
N ASN A 82 -15.02 -5.41 11.39
CA ASN A 82 -14.08 -4.27 11.49
C ASN A 82 -12.80 -4.48 10.67
N ILE A 83 -12.67 -5.62 10.00
CA ILE A 83 -11.49 -5.97 9.19
C ILE A 83 -11.91 -6.04 7.73
N HIS A 84 -11.40 -5.12 6.93
CA HIS A 84 -11.67 -5.05 5.49
C HIS A 84 -10.45 -5.52 4.72
N ILE A 85 -10.61 -6.61 3.99
CA ILE A 85 -9.56 -7.19 3.16
C ILE A 85 -9.98 -7.02 1.71
N TYR A 86 -9.18 -6.30 0.92
CA TYR A 86 -9.54 -6.01 -0.46
C TYR A 86 -8.31 -5.86 -1.36
N ARG A 87 -8.55 -5.93 -2.64
CA ARG A 87 -7.57 -5.65 -3.68
C ARG A 87 -7.68 -4.18 -4.08
N GLN A 88 -6.58 -3.47 -4.14
CA GLN A 88 -6.52 -2.03 -4.41
C GLN A 88 -7.27 -1.65 -5.71
N SER A 89 -7.04 -2.39 -6.80
CA SER A 89 -7.68 -2.13 -8.09
C SER A 89 -9.20 -2.32 -8.09
N PHE A 90 -9.79 -2.93 -7.06
CA PHE A 90 -11.25 -3.07 -6.95
C PHE A 90 -11.93 -1.83 -6.34
N VAL A 91 -11.14 -0.86 -5.92
CA VAL A 91 -11.61 0.42 -5.41
C VAL A 91 -11.06 1.54 -6.31
N PRO A 92 -11.78 1.94 -7.39
CA PRO A 92 -11.29 2.93 -8.38
C PRO A 92 -10.87 4.27 -7.78
N ALA A 93 -11.46 4.64 -6.64
CA ALA A 93 -11.18 5.89 -5.93
C ALA A 93 -9.69 6.07 -5.57
N HIS A 94 -8.91 4.99 -5.43
CA HIS A 94 -7.46 5.08 -5.28
C HIS A 94 -6.80 5.81 -6.46
N SER A 95 -7.15 5.40 -7.70
CA SER A 95 -6.61 6.03 -8.92
C SER A 95 -7.19 7.42 -9.16
N GLU A 96 -8.46 7.63 -8.85
CA GLU A 96 -9.11 8.95 -8.98
C GLU A 96 -8.49 9.97 -8.03
N LEU A 97 -8.30 9.61 -6.77
CA LEU A 97 -7.63 10.49 -5.80
C LEU A 97 -6.15 10.71 -6.16
N THR A 98 -5.46 9.69 -6.68
CA THR A 98 -4.09 9.85 -7.19
C THR A 98 -4.03 10.94 -8.25
N TRP A 99 -4.92 10.92 -9.24
CA TRP A 99 -4.97 11.95 -10.28
C TRP A 99 -5.19 13.34 -9.70
N ILE A 100 -6.09 13.48 -8.72
CA ILE A 100 -6.32 14.76 -8.05
C ILE A 100 -5.05 15.25 -7.36
N LEU A 101 -4.40 14.37 -6.57
CA LEU A 101 -3.18 14.73 -5.85
C LEU A 101 -2.00 15.05 -6.79
N ASP A 102 -1.93 14.42 -7.96
CA ASP A 102 -0.93 14.71 -9.00
C ASP A 102 -1.01 16.18 -9.45
N CYS A 103 -2.21 16.72 -9.57
CA CYS A 103 -2.41 18.11 -9.94
C CYS A 103 -1.87 19.12 -8.90
N PHE A 104 -1.64 18.67 -7.67
CA PHE A 104 -1.08 19.47 -6.57
C PHE A 104 0.34 19.05 -6.17
N THR A 105 0.97 18.16 -6.94
CA THR A 105 2.31 17.63 -6.64
C THR A 105 3.33 18.14 -7.64
N GLY A 106 4.39 18.79 -7.13
CA GLY A 106 5.44 19.34 -7.97
C GLY A 106 6.38 18.26 -8.51
N PHE A 107 6.66 18.29 -9.83
CA PHE A 107 7.60 17.37 -10.48
C PHE A 107 8.98 17.32 -9.80
N GLY A 108 9.51 18.49 -9.40
CA GLY A 108 10.81 18.57 -8.72
C GLY A 108 10.80 17.96 -7.32
N GLU A 109 9.65 17.94 -6.64
CA GLU A 109 9.49 17.28 -5.35
C GLU A 109 9.58 15.76 -5.51
N MET A 110 8.85 15.21 -6.48
CA MET A 110 8.90 13.78 -6.80
C MET A 110 10.29 13.31 -7.19
N GLY A 111 11.02 14.08 -7.97
CA GLY A 111 12.40 13.78 -8.38
C GLY A 111 13.41 13.75 -7.21
N ARG A 112 13.06 14.29 -6.04
CA ARG A 112 13.91 14.24 -4.82
C ARG A 112 13.63 13.05 -3.93
N MET A 113 12.58 12.26 -4.20
CA MET A 113 12.23 11.07 -3.40
C MET A 113 13.37 10.04 -3.43
N ILE A 114 13.82 9.62 -2.24
CA ILE A 114 14.96 8.70 -2.09
C ILE A 114 14.65 7.36 -2.76
N GLN A 115 13.51 6.78 -2.48
CA GLN A 115 13.09 5.50 -3.05
C GLN A 115 12.97 5.52 -4.58
N PHE A 116 12.61 6.67 -5.17
CA PHE A 116 12.62 6.83 -6.62
C PHE A 116 14.06 6.76 -7.18
N LYS A 117 15.02 7.46 -6.54
CA LYS A 117 16.41 7.44 -6.96
C LYS A 117 17.01 6.05 -6.88
N ASP A 118 16.78 5.33 -5.78
CA ASP A 118 17.32 3.99 -5.56
C ASP A 118 16.76 2.99 -6.57
N LYS A 119 15.43 3.00 -6.77
CA LYS A 119 14.78 2.10 -7.72
C LYS A 119 15.10 2.42 -9.18
N SER A 120 15.16 3.71 -9.55
CA SER A 120 15.53 4.12 -10.90
C SER A 120 16.99 3.75 -11.24
N ALA A 121 17.90 3.86 -10.27
CA ALA A 121 19.29 3.43 -10.43
C ALA A 121 19.38 1.90 -10.67
N SER A 122 18.53 1.10 -10.04
CA SER A 122 18.51 -0.36 -10.19
C SER A 122 17.91 -0.83 -11.51
N VAL A 123 16.94 -0.09 -12.06
CA VAL A 123 16.22 -0.45 -13.30
C VAL A 123 16.88 0.14 -14.55
N GLY A 124 17.63 1.24 -14.40
CA GLY A 124 18.19 2.05 -15.47
C GLY A 124 17.25 3.16 -15.95
N SER A 125 17.81 4.30 -16.32
CA SER A 125 17.03 5.51 -16.67
C SER A 125 16.01 5.26 -17.78
N ASP A 126 16.41 4.52 -18.81
CA ASP A 126 15.59 4.27 -20.01
C ASP A 126 14.40 3.33 -19.77
N ARG A 127 14.40 2.61 -18.63
CA ARG A 127 13.34 1.68 -18.23
C ARG A 127 12.52 2.19 -17.05
N THR A 128 12.83 3.36 -16.54
CA THR A 128 12.11 3.99 -15.45
C THR A 128 10.75 4.48 -15.94
N SER A 129 9.68 3.85 -15.48
CA SER A 129 8.31 4.22 -15.86
C SER A 129 7.83 5.46 -15.11
N VAL A 130 6.87 6.18 -15.72
CA VAL A 130 6.14 7.26 -15.03
C VAL A 130 5.44 6.73 -13.77
N GLY A 131 4.93 5.48 -13.79
CA GLY A 131 4.35 4.85 -12.61
C GLY A 131 5.34 4.69 -11.46
N LEU A 132 6.62 4.35 -11.76
CA LEU A 132 7.66 4.30 -10.73
C LEU A 132 7.99 5.70 -10.18
N PHE A 133 7.91 6.74 -10.99
CA PHE A 133 8.05 8.13 -10.54
C PHE A 133 6.87 8.55 -9.65
N ASN A 134 5.65 8.11 -9.99
CA ASN A 134 4.41 8.59 -9.41
C ASN A 134 3.85 7.75 -8.25
N TYR A 135 4.40 6.55 -7.97
CA TYR A 135 3.84 5.67 -6.93
C TYR A 135 3.74 6.28 -5.52
N PRO A 136 4.56 7.27 -5.09
CA PRO A 136 4.37 7.92 -3.80
C PRO A 136 3.04 8.68 -3.71
N VAL A 137 2.55 9.22 -4.82
CA VAL A 137 1.25 9.90 -4.88
C VAL A 137 0.12 8.88 -4.76
N LEU A 138 0.23 7.73 -5.41
CA LEU A 138 -0.71 6.62 -5.24
C LEU A 138 -0.73 6.13 -3.77
N MET A 139 0.43 6.02 -3.13
CA MET A 139 0.50 5.64 -1.71
C MET A 139 -0.16 6.71 -0.82
N ALA A 140 0.02 7.99 -1.11
CA ALA A 140 -0.68 9.06 -0.40
C ALA A 140 -2.20 8.95 -0.58
N ALA A 141 -2.67 8.66 -1.80
CA ALA A 141 -4.08 8.43 -2.08
C ALA A 141 -4.62 7.23 -1.29
N ASP A 142 -3.89 6.11 -1.21
CA ASP A 142 -4.26 4.94 -0.42
C ASP A 142 -4.53 5.30 1.05
N ILE A 143 -3.70 6.16 1.61
CA ILE A 143 -3.77 6.55 3.03
C ILE A 143 -4.90 7.58 3.25
N LEU A 144 -4.97 8.60 2.41
CA LEU A 144 -5.89 9.73 2.58
C LEU A 144 -7.33 9.34 2.29
N LEU A 145 -7.57 8.43 1.34
CA LEU A 145 -8.90 7.95 0.96
C LEU A 145 -9.71 7.43 2.16
N TYR A 146 -9.04 6.80 3.11
CA TYR A 146 -9.67 6.23 4.30
C TYR A 146 -9.47 7.08 5.57
N GLY A 147 -8.80 8.22 5.47
CA GLY A 147 -8.43 9.02 6.63
C GLY A 147 -7.63 8.20 7.67
N ALA A 148 -6.72 7.34 7.20
CA ALA A 148 -6.01 6.41 8.05
C ALA A 148 -5.24 7.16 9.16
N LYS A 149 -5.47 6.76 10.41
CA LYS A 149 -4.81 7.34 11.58
C LYS A 149 -3.46 6.70 11.83
N TYR A 150 -3.34 5.41 11.54
CA TYR A 150 -2.10 4.66 11.70
C TYR A 150 -1.80 3.86 10.42
N VAL A 151 -0.55 3.92 10.02
CA VAL A 151 -0.03 3.22 8.83
C VAL A 151 1.27 2.53 9.23
N PRO A 152 1.22 1.26 9.65
CA PRO A 152 2.41 0.49 9.96
C PRO A 152 3.25 0.27 8.71
N VAL A 153 4.45 0.82 8.68
CA VAL A 153 5.40 0.73 7.56
C VAL A 153 6.82 0.54 8.06
N GLY A 154 7.71 0.07 7.21
CA GLY A 154 9.15 0.07 7.49
C GLY A 154 9.73 1.49 7.49
N GLU A 155 10.89 1.66 8.12
CA GLU A 155 11.58 2.96 8.23
C GLU A 155 11.89 3.60 6.87
N ASP A 156 12.12 2.79 5.86
CA ASP A 156 12.36 3.20 4.47
C ASP A 156 11.17 3.93 3.83
N GLN A 157 9.98 3.84 4.43
CA GLN A 157 8.75 4.48 3.96
C GLN A 157 8.44 5.82 4.67
N ASN A 158 9.26 6.27 5.61
CA ASN A 158 9.01 7.49 6.39
C ASN A 158 8.83 8.73 5.49
N GLN A 159 9.65 8.87 4.44
CA GLN A 159 9.54 10.00 3.51
C GLN A 159 8.17 10.01 2.78
N HIS A 160 7.61 8.85 2.48
CA HIS A 160 6.27 8.77 1.87
C HIS A 160 5.16 9.17 2.85
N LEU A 161 5.32 8.87 4.15
CA LEU A 161 4.38 9.31 5.15
C LEU A 161 4.43 10.84 5.37
N GLU A 162 5.61 11.43 5.34
CA GLU A 162 5.77 12.89 5.38
C GLU A 162 5.12 13.55 4.16
N PHE A 163 5.42 13.05 2.97
CA PHE A 163 4.76 13.49 1.73
C PHE A 163 3.23 13.40 1.84
N THR A 164 2.71 12.30 2.38
CA THR A 164 1.27 12.12 2.58
C THR A 164 0.68 13.15 3.54
N ARG A 165 1.39 13.46 4.64
CA ARG A 165 0.94 14.48 5.59
C ARG A 165 0.84 15.87 4.95
N ASP A 166 1.79 16.21 4.09
CA ASP A 166 1.78 17.49 3.36
C ASP A 166 0.60 17.57 2.40
N ARG A 167 0.17 16.45 1.82
CA ARG A 167 -1.00 16.39 0.90
C ARG A 167 -2.34 16.36 1.60
N LYS A 168 -2.39 16.12 2.91
CA LYS A 168 -3.64 16.08 3.68
C LYS A 168 -4.44 17.38 3.58
N SER A 169 -3.81 18.49 3.32
CA SER A 169 -4.49 19.80 3.17
C SER A 169 -5.21 19.97 1.83
N VAL A 170 -5.04 19.05 0.88
CA VAL A 170 -5.66 19.07 -0.45
C VAL A 170 -7.05 18.42 -0.43
N VAL A 171 -7.29 17.49 0.51
CA VAL A 171 -8.51 16.66 0.60
C VAL A 171 -9.26 16.81 1.90
#